data_631f98abc63cad66506a33a5bd4664fb
#
_entry.id   631f98abc63cad66506a33a5bd4664fb
#
_cell.length_a   1.000
_cell.length_b   1.000
_cell.length_c   1.000
_cell.angle_alpha   90.00
_cell.angle_beta   90.00
_cell.angle_gamma   90.00
#
_symmetry.space_group_name_H-M   'P 1'
#
loop_
_entity.id
_entity.type
_entity.pdbx_description
1 polymer ?
#
loop_
_entity_poly.entity_id
_entity_poly.type
_entity_poly.pdbx_seq_one_letter_code
_entity_poly.pdbx_strand_id
1 'polypeptide(L)'
;MTSRDPIECSWQVNGLTIGGLVWGDAKQSPILMLHGWLDNAASFALLAPELENHHVVAIDLTGHGRSDRRSSDASYQIWDDLPEVLGVLEQLGWAEFDLLGHSRGAIIATILAGAFPERIKRLVLLDAMFPVAVPEEEFSVQLRKSLEQKPGLLTARNRVFGSLDEGIALRTNAELNSRAATLLVERGVQSCSGGLTWTTDRRLHGASAVKLTAGQISSLAQRITMPTLLLLAENGRMDQSEAFRELIALNQELLVERVAGGHHFHMETPLKPLSLRISSFLQGEIL
;
A
#
# COMPACT_ATOMS: atom_id res chain seq x y z
N MET A 1 18.95 5.15 21.67
CA MET A 1 18.05 3.98 21.60
C MET A 1 16.85 4.43 20.77
N THR A 2 16.77 4.00 19.53
CA THR A 2 15.57 4.24 18.71
C THR A 2 14.44 3.42 19.30
N SER A 3 13.34 4.08 19.68
CA SER A 3 12.13 3.39 20.13
C SER A 3 11.66 2.46 19.01
N ARG A 4 11.44 1.17 19.31
CA ARG A 4 10.85 0.22 18.36
C ARG A 4 9.36 0.48 18.16
N ASP A 5 8.75 1.26 19.06
CA ASP A 5 7.33 1.60 18.99
C ASP A 5 7.11 2.79 18.06
N PRO A 6 6.07 2.76 17.22
CA PRO A 6 5.75 3.86 16.34
C PRO A 6 5.21 5.08 17.08
N ILE A 7 5.44 6.25 16.49
CA ILE A 7 4.75 7.48 16.87
C ILE A 7 3.52 7.62 15.98
N GLU A 8 2.36 7.80 16.57
CA GLU A 8 1.12 8.11 15.84
C GLU A 8 1.18 9.53 15.32
N CYS A 9 0.95 9.71 14.02
CA CYS A 9 0.95 11.02 13.36
C CYS A 9 -0.28 11.20 12.47
N SER A 10 -0.59 12.46 12.15
CA SER A 10 -1.61 12.80 11.16
C SER A 10 -1.28 14.09 10.42
N TRP A 11 -1.73 14.17 9.18
CA TRP A 11 -1.55 15.31 8.29
C TRP A 11 -2.88 15.79 7.74
N GLN A 12 -3.06 17.11 7.62
CA GLN A 12 -4.26 17.70 7.01
C GLN A 12 -3.99 17.99 5.53
N VAL A 13 -4.59 17.22 4.64
CA VAL A 13 -4.35 17.32 3.21
C VAL A 13 -5.70 17.39 2.47
N ASN A 14 -5.91 18.42 1.68
CA ASN A 14 -7.11 18.59 0.84
C ASN A 14 -8.43 18.46 1.62
N GLY A 15 -8.44 18.90 2.89
CA GLY A 15 -9.61 18.79 3.76
C GLY A 15 -9.84 17.40 4.38
N LEU A 16 -8.89 16.47 4.22
CA LEU A 16 -8.89 15.16 4.84
C LEU A 16 -7.78 15.04 5.87
N THR A 17 -8.04 14.32 6.95
CA THR A 17 -7.02 13.86 7.89
C THR A 17 -6.41 12.57 7.34
N ILE A 18 -5.10 12.54 7.13
CA ILE A 18 -4.35 11.35 6.76
C ILE A 18 -3.60 10.87 7.99
N GLY A 19 -3.96 9.71 8.52
CA GLY A 19 -3.31 9.08 9.66
C GLY A 19 -2.05 8.31 9.22
N GLY A 20 -1.12 8.10 10.15
CA GLY A 20 0.05 7.29 9.87
C GLY A 20 0.87 6.95 11.10
N LEU A 21 1.87 6.12 10.90
CA LEU A 21 2.82 5.65 11.89
C LEU A 21 4.23 6.05 11.47
N VAL A 22 5.03 6.51 12.42
CA VAL A 22 6.38 7.01 12.18
C VAL A 22 7.38 6.26 13.06
N TRP A 23 8.51 5.84 12.48
CA TRP A 23 9.65 5.23 13.17
C TRP A 23 10.96 5.94 12.78
N GLY A 24 11.95 5.84 13.64
CA GLY A 24 13.29 6.41 13.41
C GLY A 24 13.39 7.90 13.68
N ASP A 25 14.57 8.46 13.45
CA ASP A 25 14.87 9.88 13.65
C ASP A 25 14.65 10.65 12.35
N ALA A 26 14.03 11.83 12.44
CA ALA A 26 13.74 12.69 11.29
C ALA A 26 14.99 13.13 10.49
N LYS A 27 16.19 12.92 11.04
CA LYS A 27 17.47 13.20 10.37
C LYS A 27 17.97 12.05 9.50
N GLN A 28 17.35 10.86 9.62
CA GLN A 28 17.71 9.69 8.84
C GLN A 28 17.11 9.73 7.43
N SER A 29 17.54 8.81 6.57
CA SER A 29 17.04 8.72 5.19
C SER A 29 15.53 8.45 5.17
N PRO A 30 14.75 9.27 4.45
CA PRO A 30 13.29 9.17 4.46
C PRO A 30 12.77 7.99 3.63
N ILE A 31 11.82 7.23 4.19
CA ILE A 31 11.07 6.19 3.47
C ILE A 31 9.58 6.41 3.69
N LEU A 32 8.82 6.50 2.59
CA LEU A 32 7.36 6.40 2.62
C LEU A 32 6.92 4.97 2.37
N MET A 33 5.97 4.47 3.18
CA MET A 33 5.39 3.13 3.02
C MET A 33 3.89 3.18 2.76
N LEU A 34 3.43 2.44 1.74
CA LEU A 34 2.03 2.37 1.30
C LEU A 34 1.50 0.94 1.42
N HIS A 35 0.45 0.74 2.21
CA HIS A 35 -0.13 -0.56 2.52
C HIS A 35 -1.05 -1.12 1.44
N GLY A 36 -1.41 -2.41 1.56
CA GLY A 36 -2.31 -3.13 0.68
C GLY A 36 -3.80 -2.76 0.84
N TRP A 37 -4.63 -3.27 -0.06
CA TRP A 37 -6.08 -3.08 -0.02
C TRP A 37 -6.68 -3.66 1.26
N LEU A 38 -7.50 -2.86 1.96
CA LEU A 38 -8.13 -3.16 3.26
C LEU A 38 -7.16 -3.42 4.43
N ASP A 39 -5.88 -3.10 4.25
CA ASP A 39 -4.90 -3.02 5.33
C ASP A 39 -4.85 -1.60 5.92
N ASN A 40 -3.79 -1.25 6.61
CA ASN A 40 -3.52 0.07 7.15
C ASN A 40 -2.01 0.20 7.46
N ALA A 41 -1.56 1.33 7.99
CA ALA A 41 -0.16 1.60 8.29
C ALA A 41 0.50 0.55 9.22
N ALA A 42 -0.27 -0.15 10.07
CA ALA A 42 0.23 -1.22 10.92
C ALA A 42 0.69 -2.46 10.12
N SER A 43 0.42 -2.53 8.82
CA SER A 43 1.01 -3.52 7.90
C SER A 43 2.54 -3.52 7.95
N PHE A 44 3.15 -2.40 8.32
CA PHE A 44 4.61 -2.25 8.41
C PHE A 44 5.15 -2.26 9.84
N ALA A 45 4.30 -2.49 10.86
CA ALA A 45 4.70 -2.44 12.27
C ALA A 45 5.77 -3.46 12.67
N LEU A 46 5.93 -4.53 11.89
CA LEU A 46 6.99 -5.52 12.12
C LEU A 46 8.24 -5.22 11.29
N LEU A 47 8.11 -4.67 10.09
CA LEU A 47 9.22 -4.42 9.17
C LEU A 47 9.90 -3.07 9.46
N ALA A 48 9.13 -2.01 9.67
CA ALA A 48 9.67 -0.66 9.82
C ALA A 48 10.72 -0.52 10.96
N PRO A 49 10.52 -1.11 12.16
CA PRO A 49 11.52 -1.07 13.24
C PRO A 49 12.85 -1.74 12.92
N GLU A 50 12.89 -2.63 11.93
CA GLU A 50 14.09 -3.32 11.48
C GLU A 50 14.93 -2.49 10.47
N LEU A 51 14.39 -1.37 9.97
CA LEU A 51 15.08 -0.45 9.07
C LEU A 51 15.76 0.69 9.87
N GLU A 52 16.68 0.31 10.76
CA GLU A 52 17.24 1.16 11.85
C GLU A 52 17.86 2.49 11.39
N ASN A 53 18.32 2.59 10.14
CA ASN A 53 18.98 3.78 9.60
C ASN A 53 18.05 4.71 8.82
N HIS A 54 16.74 4.51 8.95
CA HIS A 54 15.75 5.24 8.14
C HIS A 54 14.70 5.93 9.01
N HIS A 55 14.26 7.08 8.54
CA HIS A 55 13.04 7.73 9.00
C HIS A 55 11.86 7.17 8.19
N VAL A 56 11.11 6.27 8.78
CA VAL A 56 10.02 5.55 8.11
C VAL A 56 8.70 6.21 8.44
N VAL A 57 7.94 6.56 7.42
CA VAL A 57 6.54 7.02 7.53
C VAL A 57 5.66 6.04 6.77
N ALA A 58 4.74 5.38 7.46
CA ALA A 58 3.68 4.57 6.86
C ALA A 58 2.34 5.31 7.03
N ILE A 59 1.68 5.62 5.94
CA ILE A 59 0.37 6.31 5.99
C ILE A 59 -0.78 5.32 5.85
N ASP A 60 -1.90 5.62 6.46
CA ASP A 60 -3.17 5.00 6.10
C ASP A 60 -3.69 5.67 4.83
N LEU A 61 -3.89 4.91 3.76
CA LEU A 61 -4.53 5.41 2.55
C LEU A 61 -5.95 5.86 2.84
N THR A 62 -6.49 6.81 2.07
CA THR A 62 -7.85 7.32 2.30
C THR A 62 -8.89 6.20 2.43
N GLY A 63 -9.78 6.34 3.41
CA GLY A 63 -10.80 5.33 3.71
C GLY A 63 -10.29 4.07 4.41
N HIS A 64 -9.04 4.06 4.90
CA HIS A 64 -8.44 2.96 5.67
C HIS A 64 -7.93 3.48 7.02
N GLY A 65 -7.73 2.54 7.97
CA GLY A 65 -7.09 2.80 9.26
C GLY A 65 -7.69 4.00 9.99
N ARG A 66 -6.85 5.01 10.25
CA ARG A 66 -7.22 6.26 10.92
C ARG A 66 -7.32 7.47 9.98
N SER A 67 -7.22 7.23 8.67
CA SER A 67 -7.47 8.26 7.67
C SER A 67 -8.95 8.49 7.42
N ASP A 68 -9.29 9.73 7.07
CA ASP A 68 -10.64 10.11 6.71
C ASP A 68 -11.14 9.35 5.48
N ARG A 69 -12.45 9.24 5.37
CA ARG A 69 -13.14 8.78 4.18
C ARG A 69 -13.37 9.95 3.24
N ARG A 70 -13.29 9.71 1.95
CA ARG A 70 -13.64 10.71 0.94
C ARG A 70 -15.13 11.06 1.03
N SER A 71 -15.50 12.26 0.58
CA SER A 71 -16.90 12.69 0.46
C SER A 71 -17.72 11.70 -0.38
N SER A 72 -19.03 11.69 -0.22
CA SER A 72 -19.91 10.69 -0.85
C SER A 72 -19.94 10.75 -2.39
N ASP A 73 -19.59 11.88 -2.97
CA ASP A 73 -19.49 12.10 -4.41
C ASP A 73 -18.16 11.62 -5.00
N ALA A 74 -17.09 11.54 -4.18
CA ALA A 74 -15.77 11.10 -4.61
C ALA A 74 -15.66 9.59 -4.85
N SER A 75 -14.60 9.19 -5.51
CA SER A 75 -14.27 7.79 -5.83
C SER A 75 -13.01 7.31 -5.08
N TYR A 76 -12.67 6.03 -5.30
CA TYR A 76 -11.45 5.38 -4.82
C TYR A 76 -10.73 4.68 -5.98
N GLN A 77 -10.45 5.43 -7.05
CA GLN A 77 -9.61 4.91 -8.14
C GLN A 77 -8.17 4.72 -7.65
N ILE A 78 -7.38 3.96 -8.38
CA ILE A 78 -6.00 3.65 -7.95
C ILE A 78 -5.11 4.89 -7.82
N TRP A 79 -5.37 5.95 -8.58
CA TRP A 79 -4.62 7.22 -8.55
C TRP A 79 -5.22 8.27 -7.60
N ASP A 80 -6.43 8.03 -7.07
CA ASP A 80 -7.10 9.03 -6.21
C ASP A 80 -6.35 9.28 -4.89
N ASP A 81 -5.49 8.34 -4.46
CA ASP A 81 -4.66 8.50 -3.26
C ASP A 81 -3.41 9.38 -3.49
N LEU A 82 -3.01 9.64 -4.75
CA LEU A 82 -1.78 10.37 -5.06
C LEU A 82 -1.78 11.83 -4.56
N PRO A 83 -2.87 12.62 -4.68
CA PRO A 83 -2.91 13.97 -4.14
C PRO A 83 -2.64 14.03 -2.63
N GLU A 84 -3.17 13.08 -1.86
CA GLU A 84 -2.95 13.02 -0.42
C GLU A 84 -1.54 12.55 -0.09
N VAL A 85 -1.00 11.57 -0.82
CA VAL A 85 0.40 11.14 -0.69
C VAL A 85 1.34 12.32 -0.93
N LEU A 86 1.14 13.08 -2.00
CA LEU A 86 1.94 14.26 -2.32
C LEU A 86 1.82 15.34 -1.25
N GLY A 87 0.61 15.61 -0.75
CA GLY A 87 0.39 16.59 0.31
C GLY A 87 1.04 16.21 1.64
N VAL A 88 1.10 14.92 1.99
CA VAL A 88 1.87 14.43 3.15
C VAL A 88 3.36 14.65 2.92
N LEU A 89 3.89 14.32 1.75
CA LEU A 89 5.30 14.52 1.41
C LEU A 89 5.71 16.00 1.46
N GLU A 90 4.84 16.91 1.05
CA GLU A 90 5.07 18.36 1.16
C GLU A 90 5.17 18.80 2.62
N GLN A 91 4.28 18.32 3.50
CA GLN A 91 4.32 18.64 4.93
C GLN A 91 5.53 18.02 5.64
N LEU A 92 6.02 16.87 5.18
CA LEU A 92 7.26 16.26 5.67
C LEU A 92 8.51 16.99 5.14
N GLY A 93 8.38 17.85 4.13
CA GLY A 93 9.51 18.52 3.48
C GLY A 93 10.39 17.58 2.65
N TRP A 94 9.84 16.45 2.20
CA TRP A 94 10.59 15.44 1.46
C TRP A 94 10.57 15.71 -0.04
N ALA A 95 11.63 16.33 -0.55
CA ALA A 95 11.81 16.52 -2.00
C ALA A 95 12.12 15.18 -2.70
N GLU A 96 13.02 14.41 -2.11
CA GLU A 96 13.42 13.06 -2.56
C GLU A 96 13.35 12.08 -1.39
N PHE A 97 12.90 10.86 -1.66
CA PHE A 97 12.70 9.82 -0.64
C PHE A 97 12.77 8.43 -1.26
N ASP A 98 12.94 7.42 -0.42
CA ASP A 98 12.74 6.02 -0.79
C ASP A 98 11.25 5.66 -0.65
N LEU A 99 10.74 4.84 -1.55
CA LEU A 99 9.33 4.48 -1.60
C LEU A 99 9.16 2.97 -1.51
N LEU A 100 8.35 2.51 -0.56
CA LEU A 100 8.01 1.10 -0.41
C LEU A 100 6.51 0.91 -0.47
N GLY A 101 6.04 -0.04 -1.26
CA GLY A 101 4.62 -0.38 -1.36
C GLY A 101 4.36 -1.87 -1.25
N HIS A 102 3.24 -2.24 -0.63
CA HIS A 102 2.73 -3.60 -0.60
C HIS A 102 1.43 -3.72 -1.39
N SER A 103 1.30 -4.73 -2.26
CA SER A 103 0.05 -5.06 -2.97
C SER A 103 -0.55 -3.82 -3.68
N ARG A 104 -1.77 -3.36 -3.34
CA ARG A 104 -2.36 -2.11 -3.86
C ARG A 104 -1.42 -0.91 -3.63
N GLY A 105 -0.76 -0.83 -2.47
CA GLY A 105 0.22 0.22 -2.19
C GLY A 105 1.44 0.16 -3.11
N ALA A 106 1.87 -1.03 -3.55
CA ALA A 106 2.92 -1.19 -4.54
C ALA A 106 2.50 -0.66 -5.92
N ILE A 107 1.25 -0.90 -6.32
CA ILE A 107 0.71 -0.35 -7.57
C ILE A 107 0.63 1.19 -7.50
N ILE A 108 0.17 1.75 -6.38
CA ILE A 108 0.16 3.22 -6.16
C ILE A 108 1.59 3.78 -6.20
N ALA A 109 2.54 3.10 -5.54
CA ALA A 109 3.95 3.47 -5.55
C ALA A 109 4.54 3.46 -6.97
N THR A 110 4.20 2.46 -7.78
CA THR A 110 4.61 2.37 -9.19
C THR A 110 4.04 3.51 -10.02
N ILE A 111 2.77 3.86 -9.82
CA ILE A 111 2.14 5.01 -10.52
C ILE A 111 2.79 6.33 -10.09
N LEU A 112 3.06 6.51 -8.80
CA LEU A 112 3.75 7.69 -8.28
C LEU A 112 5.17 7.79 -8.87
N ALA A 113 5.94 6.70 -8.87
CA ALA A 113 7.29 6.65 -9.42
C ALA A 113 7.33 6.93 -10.93
N GLY A 114 6.36 6.42 -11.70
CA GLY A 114 6.23 6.73 -13.11
C GLY A 114 5.80 8.17 -13.39
N ALA A 115 5.01 8.79 -12.51
CA ALA A 115 4.58 10.17 -12.66
C ALA A 115 5.65 11.18 -12.20
N PHE A 116 6.39 10.89 -11.14
CA PHE A 116 7.38 11.77 -10.50
C PHE A 116 8.71 11.02 -10.25
N PRO A 117 9.37 10.49 -11.31
CA PRO A 117 10.57 9.67 -11.16
C PRO A 117 11.71 10.40 -10.45
N GLU A 118 11.81 11.72 -10.62
CA GLU A 118 12.83 12.58 -10.01
C GLU A 118 12.74 12.68 -8.49
N ARG A 119 11.61 12.29 -7.89
CA ARG A 119 11.39 12.31 -6.43
C ARG A 119 11.77 11.00 -5.74
N ILE A 120 11.90 9.91 -6.49
CA ILE A 120 12.09 8.57 -5.92
C ILE A 120 13.55 8.16 -6.05
N LYS A 121 14.24 8.01 -4.91
CA LYS A 121 15.63 7.54 -4.88
C LYS A 121 15.73 6.06 -5.19
N ARG A 122 14.92 5.26 -4.49
CA ARG A 122 14.81 3.80 -4.68
C ARG A 122 13.37 3.38 -4.48
N LEU A 123 12.94 2.37 -5.21
CA LEU A 123 11.59 1.82 -5.15
C LEU A 123 11.65 0.37 -4.68
N VAL A 124 10.91 0.04 -3.61
CA VAL A 124 10.75 -1.33 -3.11
C VAL A 124 9.29 -1.74 -3.23
N LEU A 125 9.04 -2.84 -3.89
CA LEU A 125 7.71 -3.34 -4.19
C LEU A 125 7.53 -4.74 -3.62
N LEU A 126 6.48 -4.92 -2.82
CA LEU A 126 6.18 -6.18 -2.15
C LEU A 126 4.92 -6.81 -2.77
N ASP A 127 5.14 -7.93 -3.44
CA ASP A 127 4.15 -8.81 -4.08
C ASP A 127 3.13 -8.12 -5.01
N ALA A 128 3.50 -7.01 -5.61
CA ALA A 128 2.81 -6.37 -6.73
C ALA A 128 3.69 -5.29 -7.36
N MET A 129 3.42 -4.93 -8.62
CA MET A 129 4.06 -3.81 -9.31
C MET A 129 3.05 -3.05 -10.18
N PHE A 130 2.46 -3.69 -11.16
CA PHE A 130 1.52 -3.07 -12.09
C PHE A 130 0.08 -3.55 -11.84
N PRO A 131 -0.93 -2.72 -12.13
CA PRO A 131 -2.31 -3.18 -12.19
C PRO A 131 -2.49 -4.12 -13.39
N VAL A 132 -3.49 -4.98 -13.33
CA VAL A 132 -3.89 -5.78 -14.49
C VAL A 132 -4.46 -4.85 -15.55
N ALA A 133 -3.87 -4.89 -16.76
CA ALA A 133 -4.35 -4.14 -17.91
C ALA A 133 -5.76 -4.59 -18.32
N VAL A 134 -6.57 -3.63 -18.74
CA VAL A 134 -7.90 -3.91 -19.30
C VAL A 134 -7.95 -3.38 -20.73
N PRO A 135 -8.43 -4.19 -21.70
CA PRO A 135 -8.60 -3.76 -23.07
C PRO A 135 -9.56 -2.56 -23.19
N GLU A 136 -9.31 -1.67 -24.14
CA GLU A 136 -10.10 -0.44 -24.29
C GLU A 136 -11.59 -0.73 -24.59
N GLU A 137 -11.88 -1.78 -25.31
CA GLU A 137 -13.22 -2.25 -25.64
C GLU A 137 -14.04 -2.68 -24.42
N GLU A 138 -13.41 -3.03 -23.30
CA GLU A 138 -14.08 -3.37 -22.06
C GLU A 138 -14.49 -2.15 -21.21
N PHE A 139 -14.10 -0.95 -21.61
CA PHE A 139 -14.36 0.28 -20.83
C PHE A 139 -15.83 0.49 -20.49
N SER A 140 -16.73 0.34 -21.48
CA SER A 140 -18.16 0.55 -21.27
C SER A 140 -18.78 -0.43 -20.27
N VAL A 141 -18.33 -1.69 -20.28
CA VAL A 141 -18.77 -2.74 -19.36
C VAL A 141 -18.23 -2.46 -17.95
N GLN A 142 -16.96 -2.08 -17.85
CA GLN A 142 -16.32 -1.73 -16.58
C GLN A 142 -16.98 -0.50 -15.94
N LEU A 143 -17.25 0.55 -16.73
CA LEU A 143 -17.92 1.76 -16.27
C LEU A 143 -19.33 1.44 -15.76
N ARG A 144 -20.12 0.69 -16.54
CA ARG A 144 -21.46 0.26 -16.13
C ARG A 144 -21.44 -0.48 -14.80
N LYS A 145 -20.55 -1.46 -14.64
CA LYS A 145 -20.39 -2.21 -13.39
C LYS A 145 -20.13 -1.30 -12.19
N SER A 146 -19.24 -0.32 -12.34
CA SER A 146 -18.93 0.65 -11.28
C SER A 146 -20.15 1.50 -10.92
N LEU A 147 -20.89 2.01 -11.93
CA LEU A 147 -22.06 2.86 -11.70
C LEU A 147 -23.23 2.09 -11.04
N GLU A 148 -23.45 0.84 -11.42
CA GLU A 148 -24.49 -0.02 -10.83
C GLU A 148 -24.19 -0.39 -9.38
N GLN A 149 -22.93 -0.54 -9.00
CA GLN A 149 -22.53 -0.88 -7.64
C GLN A 149 -22.54 0.33 -6.68
N LYS A 150 -22.29 1.54 -7.19
CA LYS A 150 -22.09 2.76 -6.36
C LYS A 150 -23.24 3.03 -5.37
N PRO A 151 -24.54 2.99 -5.74
CA PRO A 151 -25.63 3.26 -4.81
C PRO A 151 -25.67 2.30 -3.62
N GLY A 152 -25.46 1.01 -3.87
CA GLY A 152 -25.44 -0.01 -2.83
C GLY A 152 -24.26 0.18 -1.85
N LEU A 153 -23.10 0.55 -2.37
CA LEU A 153 -21.89 0.79 -1.55
C LEU A 153 -22.00 2.04 -0.68
N LEU A 154 -22.67 3.08 -1.16
CA LEU A 154 -22.90 4.32 -0.38
C LEU A 154 -23.80 4.07 0.84
N THR A 155 -24.73 3.13 0.75
CA THR A 155 -25.65 2.78 1.85
C THR A 155 -25.18 1.59 2.68
N ALA A 156 -24.21 0.84 2.19
CA ALA A 156 -23.67 -0.33 2.88
C ALA A 156 -22.98 0.04 4.20
N ARG A 157 -23.21 -0.79 5.21
CA ARG A 157 -22.56 -0.68 6.51
C ARG A 157 -21.52 -1.80 6.67
N ASN A 158 -20.46 -1.52 7.38
CA ASN A 158 -19.51 -2.53 7.80
C ASN A 158 -20.17 -3.47 8.82
N ARG A 159 -19.68 -4.71 8.86
CA ARG A 159 -20.08 -5.69 9.87
C ARG A 159 -19.77 -5.16 11.27
N VAL A 160 -20.68 -5.34 12.20
CA VAL A 160 -20.47 -5.13 13.63
C VAL A 160 -20.13 -6.49 14.26
N PHE A 161 -19.17 -6.50 15.17
CA PHE A 161 -18.74 -7.69 15.92
C PHE A 161 -18.47 -7.33 17.38
N GLY A 162 -18.55 -8.35 18.25
CA GLY A 162 -18.60 -8.12 19.70
C GLY A 162 -17.25 -7.87 20.38
N SER A 163 -16.14 -8.30 19.75
CA SER A 163 -14.80 -8.21 20.37
C SER A 163 -13.70 -8.08 19.33
N LEU A 164 -12.50 -7.64 19.75
CA LEU A 164 -11.29 -7.65 18.91
C LEU A 164 -10.95 -9.08 18.44
N ASP A 165 -11.12 -10.09 19.30
CA ASP A 165 -10.84 -11.48 18.95
C ASP A 165 -11.69 -11.97 17.78
N GLU A 166 -12.97 -11.56 17.71
CA GLU A 166 -13.82 -11.84 16.56
C GLU A 166 -13.27 -11.18 15.28
N GLY A 167 -12.85 -9.92 15.36
CA GLY A 167 -12.20 -9.21 14.27
C GLY A 167 -10.91 -9.87 13.81
N ILE A 168 -10.06 -10.30 14.76
CA ILE A 168 -8.80 -11.01 14.49
C ILE A 168 -9.09 -12.34 13.78
N ALA A 169 -10.06 -13.12 14.28
CA ALA A 169 -10.45 -14.38 13.65
C ALA A 169 -10.91 -14.21 12.22
N LEU A 170 -11.66 -13.13 11.91
CA LEU A 170 -12.09 -12.80 10.54
C LEU A 170 -10.90 -12.52 9.61
N ARG A 171 -9.84 -11.86 10.09
CA ARG A 171 -8.65 -11.54 9.30
C ARG A 171 -7.70 -12.75 9.20
N THR A 172 -7.59 -13.56 10.25
CA THR A 172 -6.79 -14.79 10.23
C THR A 172 -7.32 -15.81 9.24
N ASN A 173 -8.65 -15.96 9.14
CA ASN A 173 -9.29 -16.81 8.14
C ASN A 173 -9.06 -16.34 6.69
N ALA A 174 -8.60 -15.11 6.51
CA ALA A 174 -8.29 -14.49 5.22
C ALA A 174 -6.77 -14.44 4.90
N GLU A 175 -5.98 -15.44 5.34
CA GLU A 175 -4.56 -15.64 4.97
C GLU A 175 -3.52 -14.93 5.87
N LEU A 176 -3.92 -14.30 6.97
CA LEU A 176 -2.96 -13.70 7.90
C LEU A 176 -2.68 -14.63 9.09
N ASN A 177 -1.43 -14.63 9.59
CA ASN A 177 -1.17 -15.20 10.90
C ASN A 177 -1.80 -14.32 12.01
N SER A 178 -1.97 -14.89 13.21
CA SER A 178 -2.66 -14.21 14.31
C SER A 178 -2.00 -12.88 14.71
N ARG A 179 -0.66 -12.80 14.70
CA ARG A 179 0.08 -11.57 15.03
C ARG A 179 -0.18 -10.45 14.01
N ALA A 180 -0.09 -10.77 12.72
CA ALA A 180 -0.38 -9.82 11.65
C ALA A 180 -1.84 -9.35 11.69
N ALA A 181 -2.77 -10.30 11.89
CA ALA A 181 -4.19 -9.99 12.02
C ALA A 181 -4.45 -9.04 13.21
N THR A 182 -3.84 -9.28 14.38
CA THR A 182 -3.97 -8.41 15.56
C THR A 182 -3.55 -6.98 15.25
N LEU A 183 -2.36 -6.77 14.68
CA LEU A 183 -1.84 -5.43 14.34
C LEU A 183 -2.78 -4.66 13.41
N LEU A 184 -3.29 -5.32 12.36
CA LEU A 184 -4.20 -4.69 11.41
C LEU A 184 -5.58 -4.41 12.01
N VAL A 185 -6.10 -5.30 12.86
CA VAL A 185 -7.42 -5.14 13.48
C VAL A 185 -7.41 -4.02 14.51
N GLU A 186 -6.42 -3.96 15.39
CA GLU A 186 -6.32 -2.92 16.42
C GLU A 186 -6.33 -1.51 15.82
N ARG A 187 -5.72 -1.31 14.65
CA ARG A 187 -5.73 -0.03 13.93
C ARG A 187 -6.95 0.12 13.00
N GLY A 188 -7.56 -0.97 12.56
CA GLY A 188 -8.59 -1.00 11.53
C GLY A 188 -10.02 -1.01 12.06
N VAL A 189 -10.24 -0.88 13.37
CA VAL A 189 -11.57 -0.91 13.98
C VAL A 189 -11.86 0.33 14.82
N GLN A 190 -13.15 0.58 15.02
CA GLN A 190 -13.65 1.63 15.90
C GLN A 190 -14.87 1.14 16.69
N SER A 191 -15.12 1.76 17.84
CA SER A 191 -16.33 1.50 18.64
C SER A 191 -17.58 1.99 17.91
N CYS A 192 -18.65 1.23 18.03
CA CYS A 192 -19.97 1.60 17.52
C CYS A 192 -21.08 1.05 18.43
N SER A 193 -22.33 1.41 18.15
CA SER A 193 -23.47 0.79 18.85
C SER A 193 -23.50 -0.71 18.55
N GLY A 194 -23.40 -1.53 19.60
CA GLY A 194 -23.39 -3.00 19.50
C GLY A 194 -22.01 -3.64 19.43
N GLY A 195 -20.90 -2.88 19.57
CA GLY A 195 -19.55 -3.44 19.60
C GLY A 195 -18.52 -2.66 18.81
N LEU A 196 -17.79 -3.35 17.96
CA LEU A 196 -16.75 -2.81 17.08
C LEU A 196 -17.15 -2.94 15.62
N THR A 197 -16.63 -2.04 14.78
CA THR A 197 -16.82 -2.10 13.33
C THR A 197 -15.55 -1.66 12.61
N TRP A 198 -15.38 -2.09 11.36
CA TRP A 198 -14.24 -1.67 10.53
C TRP A 198 -14.29 -0.17 10.22
N THR A 199 -13.13 0.49 10.29
CA THR A 199 -12.97 1.89 9.84
C THR A 199 -13.02 2.02 8.33
N THR A 200 -12.73 0.95 7.60
CA THR A 200 -12.62 0.91 6.13
C THR A 200 -13.90 1.40 5.46
N ASP A 201 -13.77 2.21 4.43
CA ASP A 201 -14.90 2.66 3.61
C ASP A 201 -15.42 1.52 2.72
N ARG A 202 -16.72 1.26 2.75
CA ARG A 202 -17.35 0.21 1.94
C ARG A 202 -17.18 0.42 0.43
N ARG A 203 -17.00 1.66 0.00
CA ARG A 203 -16.79 2.01 -1.42
C ARG A 203 -15.46 1.46 -1.99
N LEU A 204 -14.51 1.12 -1.15
CA LEU A 204 -13.26 0.45 -1.53
C LEU A 204 -13.48 -0.97 -2.11
N HIS A 205 -14.64 -1.58 -1.86
CA HIS A 205 -15.03 -2.87 -2.45
C HIS A 205 -15.66 -2.72 -3.85
N GLY A 206 -15.91 -1.50 -4.28
CA GLY A 206 -16.51 -1.22 -5.58
C GLY A 206 -15.56 -1.44 -6.76
N ALA A 207 -16.13 -1.77 -7.88
CA ALA A 207 -15.39 -1.81 -9.13
C ALA A 207 -14.89 -0.40 -9.51
N SER A 208 -13.64 -0.30 -9.92
CA SER A 208 -13.10 0.95 -10.50
C SER A 208 -13.87 1.31 -11.77
N ALA A 209 -14.25 2.58 -11.93
CA ALA A 209 -14.93 3.05 -13.13
C ALA A 209 -14.01 3.01 -14.37
N VAL A 210 -12.72 3.26 -14.16
CA VAL A 210 -11.68 3.23 -15.19
C VAL A 210 -10.56 2.31 -14.69
N LYS A 211 -10.02 1.52 -15.59
CA LYS A 211 -8.79 0.74 -15.39
C LYS A 211 -7.78 1.12 -16.47
N LEU A 212 -6.50 0.98 -16.16
CA LEU A 212 -5.44 1.31 -17.10
C LEU A 212 -5.36 0.29 -18.24
N THR A 213 -5.12 0.80 -19.45
CA THR A 213 -4.81 -0.03 -20.62
C THR A 213 -3.34 -0.45 -20.60
N ALA A 214 -2.98 -1.44 -21.41
CA ALA A 214 -1.58 -1.89 -21.55
C ALA A 214 -0.65 -0.73 -21.96
N GLY A 215 -1.08 0.13 -22.88
CA GLY A 215 -0.29 1.29 -23.31
C GLY A 215 -0.04 2.31 -22.20
N GLN A 216 -1.04 2.57 -21.35
CA GLN A 216 -0.88 3.46 -20.19
C GLN A 216 0.08 2.88 -19.14
N ILE A 217 -0.01 1.57 -18.87
CA ILE A 217 0.90 0.89 -17.96
C ILE A 217 2.33 0.90 -18.51
N SER A 218 2.52 0.60 -19.80
CA SER A 218 3.82 0.67 -20.46
C SER A 218 4.43 2.06 -20.39
N SER A 219 3.63 3.12 -20.57
CA SER A 219 4.08 4.50 -20.44
C SER A 219 4.60 4.83 -19.03
N LEU A 220 3.98 4.29 -17.98
CA LEU A 220 4.47 4.41 -16.60
C LEU A 220 5.75 3.60 -16.41
N ALA A 221 5.78 2.34 -16.89
CA ALA A 221 6.91 1.43 -16.74
C ALA A 221 8.21 2.01 -17.34
N GLN A 222 8.13 2.65 -18.50
CA GLN A 222 9.26 3.30 -19.18
C GLN A 222 9.87 4.47 -18.39
N ARG A 223 9.12 5.04 -17.45
CA ARG A 223 9.58 6.16 -16.61
C ARG A 223 10.15 5.72 -15.26
N ILE A 224 10.04 4.45 -14.91
CA ILE A 224 10.64 3.89 -13.71
C ILE A 224 12.12 3.65 -13.98
N THR A 225 12.94 4.69 -13.79
CA THR A 225 14.38 4.69 -14.09
C THR A 225 15.26 4.60 -12.84
N MET A 226 14.67 4.67 -11.66
CA MET A 226 15.38 4.53 -10.40
C MET A 226 15.64 3.04 -10.07
N PRO A 227 16.67 2.72 -9.26
CA PRO A 227 16.87 1.37 -8.75
C PRO A 227 15.57 0.85 -8.10
N THR A 228 15.13 -0.33 -8.54
CA THR A 228 13.86 -0.92 -8.10
C THR A 228 14.08 -2.36 -7.65
N LEU A 229 13.57 -2.69 -6.46
CA LEU A 229 13.54 -4.05 -5.92
C LEU A 229 12.10 -4.55 -5.85
N LEU A 230 11.80 -5.60 -6.61
CA LEU A 230 10.52 -6.30 -6.57
C LEU A 230 10.70 -7.63 -5.86
N LEU A 231 10.07 -7.78 -4.71
CA LEU A 231 10.04 -9.00 -3.91
C LEU A 231 8.69 -9.70 -4.13
N LEU A 232 8.73 -10.90 -4.72
CA LEU A 232 7.56 -11.71 -5.01
C LEU A 232 7.44 -12.85 -3.99
N ALA A 233 6.27 -12.99 -3.39
CA ALA A 233 5.99 -14.13 -2.52
C ALA A 233 5.97 -15.43 -3.34
N GLU A 234 6.54 -16.52 -2.80
CA GLU A 234 6.46 -17.84 -3.43
C GLU A 234 5.02 -18.33 -3.59
N ASN A 235 4.18 -18.03 -2.60
CA ASN A 235 2.75 -18.33 -2.58
C ASN A 235 1.91 -17.05 -2.69
N GLY A 236 2.40 -16.05 -3.46
CA GLY A 236 1.74 -14.76 -3.64
C GLY A 236 0.65 -14.78 -4.70
N ARG A 237 0.08 -13.58 -4.91
CA ARG A 237 -1.04 -13.38 -5.85
C ARG A 237 -0.62 -12.74 -7.17
N MET A 238 0.65 -12.41 -7.32
CA MET A 238 1.08 -11.64 -8.48
C MET A 238 1.00 -12.47 -9.75
N ASP A 239 0.37 -11.89 -10.77
CA ASP A 239 0.37 -12.43 -12.12
C ASP A 239 1.79 -12.45 -12.68
N GLN A 240 2.20 -13.60 -13.21
CA GLN A 240 3.48 -13.84 -13.86
C GLN A 240 3.31 -14.09 -15.36
N SER A 241 2.26 -13.51 -15.94
CA SER A 241 1.98 -13.59 -17.37
C SER A 241 3.15 -13.08 -18.22
N GLU A 242 3.13 -13.41 -19.50
CA GLU A 242 4.11 -12.90 -20.47
C GLU A 242 4.08 -11.35 -20.50
N ALA A 243 2.88 -10.76 -20.49
CA ALA A 243 2.71 -9.31 -20.44
C ALA A 243 3.38 -8.67 -19.21
N PHE A 244 3.32 -9.33 -18.04
CA PHE A 244 4.03 -8.85 -16.86
C PHE A 244 5.55 -8.93 -17.06
N ARG A 245 6.08 -10.03 -17.63
CA ARG A 245 7.51 -10.17 -17.92
C ARG A 245 8.02 -9.12 -18.91
N GLU A 246 7.24 -8.79 -19.92
CA GLU A 246 7.54 -7.71 -20.87
C GLU A 246 7.63 -6.35 -20.17
N LEU A 247 6.70 -6.05 -19.27
CA LEU A 247 6.68 -4.79 -18.52
C LEU A 247 7.88 -4.64 -17.59
N ILE A 248 8.26 -5.69 -16.85
CA ILE A 248 9.43 -5.63 -15.97
C ILE A 248 10.75 -5.53 -16.76
N ALA A 249 10.82 -6.08 -17.96
CA ALA A 249 11.98 -5.97 -18.83
C ALA A 249 12.25 -4.54 -19.37
N LEU A 250 11.28 -3.63 -19.24
CA LEU A 250 11.46 -2.22 -19.60
C LEU A 250 12.34 -1.45 -18.60
N ASN A 251 12.50 -1.95 -17.38
CA ASN A 251 13.35 -1.33 -16.35
C ASN A 251 14.66 -2.14 -16.20
N GLN A 252 15.78 -1.55 -16.62
CA GLN A 252 17.11 -2.17 -16.52
C GLN A 252 17.67 -2.19 -15.10
N GLU A 253 17.17 -1.32 -14.21
CA GLU A 253 17.56 -1.21 -12.81
C GLU A 253 16.62 -2.01 -11.87
N LEU A 254 15.80 -2.91 -12.44
CA LEU A 254 14.87 -3.75 -11.68
C LEU A 254 15.51 -5.06 -11.25
N LEU A 255 15.57 -5.26 -9.95
CA LEU A 255 15.89 -6.54 -9.33
C LEU A 255 14.61 -7.27 -8.95
N VAL A 256 14.43 -8.51 -9.38
CA VAL A 256 13.27 -9.35 -9.04
C VAL A 256 13.73 -10.54 -8.24
N GLU A 257 13.23 -10.69 -7.04
CA GLU A 257 13.58 -11.79 -6.13
C GLU A 257 12.34 -12.47 -5.58
N ARG A 258 12.45 -13.75 -5.23
CA ARG A 258 11.40 -14.52 -4.59
C ARG A 258 11.67 -14.64 -3.10
N VAL A 259 10.61 -14.50 -2.30
CA VAL A 259 10.64 -14.59 -0.85
C VAL A 259 9.67 -15.68 -0.41
N ALA A 260 10.12 -16.53 0.49
CA ALA A 260 9.26 -17.54 1.11
C ALA A 260 8.09 -16.88 1.85
N GLY A 261 6.92 -17.49 1.78
CA GLY A 261 5.71 -17.01 2.45
C GLY A 261 4.57 -16.70 1.48
N GLY A 262 3.48 -16.17 2.05
CA GLY A 262 2.28 -15.75 1.35
C GLY A 262 2.29 -14.27 0.97
N HIS A 263 1.15 -13.77 0.48
CA HIS A 263 0.98 -12.38 0.05
C HIS A 263 1.41 -11.33 1.09
N HIS A 264 1.32 -11.65 2.38
CA HIS A 264 1.72 -10.76 3.48
C HIS A 264 3.05 -11.15 4.13
N PHE A 265 4.01 -11.72 3.37
CA PHE A 265 5.30 -12.18 3.89
C PHE A 265 6.05 -11.13 4.72
N HIS A 266 5.84 -9.85 4.47
CA HIS A 266 6.43 -8.73 5.22
C HIS A 266 5.84 -8.57 6.64
N MET A 267 4.77 -9.29 6.96
CA MET A 267 4.15 -9.41 8.29
C MET A 267 4.37 -10.80 8.91
N GLU A 268 5.06 -11.69 8.23
CA GLU A 268 5.35 -13.04 8.68
C GLU A 268 6.78 -13.14 9.23
N THR A 269 7.10 -14.23 9.90
CA THR A 269 8.44 -14.47 10.46
C THR A 269 9.12 -15.64 9.75
N PRO A 270 10.46 -15.62 9.59
CA PRO A 270 11.41 -14.65 10.13
C PRO A 270 11.56 -13.40 9.25
N LEU A 271 11.47 -12.22 9.87
CA LEU A 271 11.61 -10.92 9.15
C LEU A 271 13.06 -10.51 8.89
N LYS A 272 14.01 -11.03 9.67
CA LYS A 272 15.41 -10.56 9.60
C LYS A 272 16.04 -10.70 8.22
N PRO A 273 15.90 -11.80 7.48
CA PRO A 273 16.43 -11.89 6.11
C PRO A 273 15.82 -10.84 5.19
N LEU A 274 14.50 -10.62 5.28
CA LEU A 274 13.79 -9.64 4.47
C LEU A 274 14.25 -8.21 4.79
N SER A 275 14.30 -7.85 6.07
CA SER A 275 14.71 -6.50 6.49
C SER A 275 16.15 -6.19 6.11
N LEU A 276 17.08 -7.16 6.24
CA LEU A 276 18.46 -7.02 5.81
C LEU A 276 18.54 -6.80 4.29
N ARG A 277 17.80 -7.59 3.51
CA ARG A 277 17.80 -7.45 2.04
C ARG A 277 17.29 -6.07 1.61
N ILE A 278 16.19 -5.61 2.21
CA ILE A 278 15.64 -4.27 1.94
C ILE A 278 16.64 -3.19 2.37
N SER A 279 17.22 -3.29 3.56
CA SER A 279 18.21 -2.32 4.06
C SER A 279 19.44 -2.22 3.15
N SER A 280 20.04 -3.34 2.74
CA SER A 280 21.16 -3.37 1.80
C SER A 280 20.81 -2.68 0.49
N PHE A 281 19.65 -2.98 -0.08
CA PHE A 281 19.19 -2.33 -1.30
C PHE A 281 19.02 -0.82 -1.13
N LEU A 282 18.40 -0.37 -0.03
CA LEU A 282 18.20 1.05 0.30
C LEU A 282 19.52 1.80 0.60
N GLN A 283 20.58 1.09 0.95
CA GLN A 283 21.93 1.64 1.12
C GLN A 283 22.75 1.65 -0.17
N GLY A 284 22.21 1.08 -1.25
CA GLY A 284 22.91 0.98 -2.55
C GLY A 284 23.93 -0.15 -2.61
N GLU A 285 23.87 -1.11 -1.69
CA GLU A 285 24.68 -2.31 -1.73
C GLU A 285 24.04 -3.28 -2.74
N ILE A 286 24.73 -3.48 -3.84
CA ILE A 286 24.38 -4.52 -4.82
C ILE A 286 25.01 -5.82 -4.30
N LEU A 287 24.21 -6.70 -3.73
CA LEU A 287 24.62 -8.04 -3.34
C LEU A 287 24.45 -9.01 -4.51
#